data_d4e02bd0de3569dd48c364d6aa459ad5
#
_entry.id   d4e02bd0de3569dd48c364d6aa459ad5
#
_cell.length_a   1.000
_cell.length_b   1.000
_cell.length_c   1.000
_cell.angle_alpha   90.00
_cell.angle_beta   90.00
_cell.angle_gamma   90.00
#
_symmetry.space_group_name_H-M   'P 1'
#
loop_
_entity.id
_entity.type
_entity.pdbx_description
1 polymer ?
#
loop_
_entity_poly.entity_id
_entity_poly.type
_entity_poly.pdbx_seq_one_letter_code
_entity_poly.pdbx_strand_id
1 'polypeptide(L)'
;VAVTGITVGVTWNGLDVSNYMKGQSTYSTFIDDNYVDPSSVNITFPEQKRNLIYIFLESMEMTYADKENGGAFKQNVIPELTQLAQENEDFSGKSNKLNGGYSMPGTTWTMGAMFGQTSGLPLNTSIDGNGMDTQDTFFPGITTLGDILQNEGYSQTLLIGSEATFGGRKLYFKDH
;
A
#
# COMPACT_ATOMS: atom_id res chain seq x y z
N VAL A 1 -22.67 35.33 10.55
CA VAL A 1 -23.42 34.54 9.53
C VAL A 1 -22.74 34.69 8.17
N ALA A 2 -22.49 35.88 7.63
CA ALA A 2 -21.87 36.05 6.29
C ALA A 2 -20.46 35.44 6.22
N VAL A 3 -19.59 35.71 7.19
CA VAL A 3 -18.22 35.17 7.24
C VAL A 3 -18.25 33.63 7.31
N THR A 4 -19.11 33.04 8.13
CA THR A 4 -19.25 31.58 8.25
C THR A 4 -19.69 30.96 6.91
N GLY A 5 -20.65 31.56 6.22
CA GLY A 5 -21.09 31.09 4.92
C GLY A 5 -19.99 31.11 3.85
N ILE A 6 -19.21 32.21 3.81
CA ILE A 6 -18.07 32.33 2.90
C ILE A 6 -16.99 31.30 3.24
N THR A 7 -16.64 31.14 4.51
CA THR A 7 -15.64 30.13 4.94
C THR A 7 -16.05 28.73 4.55
N VAL A 8 -17.29 28.33 4.83
CA VAL A 8 -17.81 27.02 4.43
C VAL A 8 -17.73 26.83 2.92
N GLY A 9 -18.14 27.83 2.13
CA GLY A 9 -18.09 27.74 0.67
C GLY A 9 -16.67 27.62 0.12
N VAL A 10 -15.74 28.39 0.64
CA VAL A 10 -14.33 28.35 0.25
C VAL A 10 -13.70 26.99 0.63
N THR A 11 -13.97 26.53 1.85
CA THR A 11 -13.46 25.23 2.32
C THR A 11 -14.06 24.08 1.50
N TRP A 12 -15.36 24.12 1.25
CA TRP A 12 -16.05 23.10 0.45
C TRP A 12 -15.45 22.94 -0.95
N ASN A 13 -15.24 24.08 -1.64
CA ASN A 13 -14.61 24.08 -2.96
C ASN A 13 -13.12 23.77 -2.90
N GLY A 14 -12.40 24.28 -1.91
CA GLY A 14 -10.95 24.06 -1.77
C GLY A 14 -10.58 22.60 -1.43
N LEU A 15 -11.44 21.91 -0.71
CA LEU A 15 -11.29 20.47 -0.40
C LEU A 15 -12.01 19.56 -1.38
N ASP A 16 -12.61 20.11 -2.43
CA ASP A 16 -13.35 19.36 -3.47
C ASP A 16 -14.39 18.37 -2.89
N VAL A 17 -15.08 18.78 -1.81
CA VAL A 17 -16.00 17.93 -1.05
C VAL A 17 -17.11 17.35 -1.93
N SER A 18 -17.58 18.10 -2.94
CA SER A 18 -18.62 17.61 -3.85
C SER A 18 -18.16 16.39 -4.66
N ASN A 19 -16.95 16.42 -5.19
CA ASN A 19 -16.40 15.29 -5.94
C ASN A 19 -16.05 14.12 -5.02
N TYR A 20 -15.57 14.40 -3.81
CA TYR A 20 -15.38 13.36 -2.79
C TYR A 20 -16.69 12.63 -2.47
N MET A 21 -17.76 13.36 -2.16
CA MET A 21 -19.07 12.77 -1.87
C MET A 21 -19.63 11.99 -3.08
N LYS A 22 -19.46 12.52 -4.27
CA LYS A 22 -19.87 11.84 -5.51
C LYS A 22 -19.07 10.56 -5.73
N GLY A 23 -17.76 10.58 -5.49
CA GLY A 23 -16.90 9.39 -5.56
C GLY A 23 -17.34 8.31 -4.57
N GLN A 24 -17.72 8.67 -3.34
CA GLN A 24 -18.23 7.75 -2.32
C GLN A 24 -19.58 7.11 -2.70
N SER A 25 -20.38 7.78 -3.52
CA SER A 25 -21.70 7.29 -3.93
C SER A 25 -21.72 6.60 -5.30
N THR A 26 -20.59 6.61 -6.02
CA THR A 26 -20.48 6.01 -7.35
C THR A 26 -19.91 4.61 -7.23
N TYR A 27 -20.69 3.60 -7.63
CA TYR A 27 -20.21 2.23 -7.77
C TYR A 27 -19.24 2.15 -8.96
N SER A 28 -18.13 1.47 -8.76
CA SER A 28 -17.12 1.20 -9.80
C SER A 28 -16.90 -0.30 -9.88
N THR A 29 -16.98 -0.85 -11.08
CA THR A 29 -16.66 -2.26 -11.35
C THR A 29 -15.17 -2.49 -11.57
N PHE A 30 -14.33 -1.45 -11.43
CA PHE A 30 -12.91 -1.53 -11.77
C PHE A 30 -12.19 -2.70 -11.08
N ILE A 31 -12.46 -2.92 -9.80
CA ILE A 31 -11.86 -4.05 -9.07
C ILE A 31 -12.40 -5.37 -9.60
N ASP A 32 -13.72 -5.48 -9.75
CA ASP A 32 -14.37 -6.71 -10.24
C ASP A 32 -13.89 -7.10 -11.65
N ASP A 33 -13.61 -6.10 -12.50
CA ASP A 33 -13.19 -6.31 -13.89
C ASP A 33 -11.68 -6.58 -14.03
N ASN A 34 -10.84 -6.17 -13.07
CA ASN A 34 -9.37 -6.19 -13.22
C ASN A 34 -8.65 -7.00 -12.15
N TYR A 35 -9.26 -7.27 -11.01
CA TYR A 35 -8.63 -8.06 -9.96
C TYR A 35 -8.63 -9.54 -10.33
N VAL A 36 -7.45 -10.15 -10.22
CA VAL A 36 -7.29 -11.60 -10.35
C VAL A 36 -7.12 -12.17 -8.96
N ASP A 37 -8.13 -12.91 -8.48
CA ASP A 37 -8.05 -13.58 -7.19
C ASP A 37 -6.92 -14.64 -7.22
N PRO A 38 -5.90 -14.51 -6.36
CA PRO A 38 -4.79 -15.46 -6.32
C PRO A 38 -5.23 -16.91 -6.06
N SER A 39 -6.36 -17.13 -5.41
CA SER A 39 -6.91 -18.48 -5.18
C SER A 39 -7.31 -19.19 -6.46
N SER A 40 -7.55 -18.43 -7.54
CA SER A 40 -7.92 -18.94 -8.87
C SER A 40 -6.70 -19.21 -9.77
N VAL A 41 -5.50 -18.86 -9.32
CA VAL A 41 -4.26 -18.93 -10.12
C VAL A 41 -3.39 -20.10 -9.65
N ASN A 42 -2.83 -20.85 -10.58
CA ASN A 42 -1.86 -21.88 -10.25
C ASN A 42 -0.47 -21.24 -10.02
N ILE A 43 -0.07 -21.13 -8.77
CA ILE A 43 1.22 -20.58 -8.35
C ILE A 43 2.19 -21.76 -8.15
N THR A 44 3.31 -21.74 -8.86
CA THR A 44 4.33 -22.79 -8.75
C THR A 44 5.51 -22.31 -7.92
N PHE A 45 5.92 -23.15 -6.98
CA PHE A 45 7.09 -22.92 -6.14
C PHE A 45 8.25 -23.82 -6.59
N PRO A 46 9.51 -23.40 -6.39
CA PRO A 46 10.65 -24.24 -6.64
C PRO A 46 10.69 -25.41 -5.63
N GLU A 47 11.25 -26.56 -6.03
CA GLU A 47 11.46 -27.71 -5.12
C GLU A 47 12.19 -27.29 -3.85
N GLN A 48 13.25 -26.50 -3.99
CA GLN A 48 13.95 -25.91 -2.86
C GLN A 48 13.42 -24.49 -2.60
N LYS A 49 12.56 -24.36 -1.62
CA LYS A 49 11.98 -23.08 -1.21
C LYS A 49 13.06 -22.15 -0.61
N ARG A 50 12.96 -20.88 -0.93
CA ARG A 50 13.84 -19.82 -0.41
C ARG A 50 13.13 -19.05 0.70
N ASN A 51 13.89 -18.43 1.59
CA ASN A 51 13.34 -17.47 2.53
C ASN A 51 12.94 -16.21 1.78
N LEU A 52 11.80 -15.63 2.14
CA LEU A 52 11.36 -14.31 1.70
C LEU A 52 11.54 -13.33 2.85
N ILE A 53 12.26 -12.23 2.59
CA ILE A 53 12.35 -11.08 3.48
C ILE A 53 11.64 -9.93 2.78
N TYR A 54 10.51 -9.50 3.33
CA TYR A 54 9.71 -8.41 2.79
C TYR A 54 9.81 -7.20 3.73
N ILE A 55 10.35 -6.08 3.23
CA ILE A 55 10.64 -4.92 4.06
C ILE A 55 9.78 -3.75 3.61
N PHE A 56 8.93 -3.26 4.50
CA PHE A 56 8.16 -2.02 4.32
C PHE A 56 8.94 -0.85 4.89
N LEU A 57 9.44 0.02 4.03
CA LEU A 57 10.14 1.24 4.41
C LEU A 57 9.15 2.41 4.40
N GLU A 58 8.61 2.73 5.57
CA GLU A 58 7.63 3.80 5.72
C GLU A 58 8.24 5.17 5.38
N SER A 59 7.49 5.96 4.61
CA SER A 59 7.89 7.30 4.17
C SER A 59 9.22 7.36 3.39
N MET A 60 9.66 6.24 2.85
CA MET A 60 10.84 6.19 1.98
C MET A 60 10.43 6.50 0.54
N GLU A 61 11.05 7.54 -0.04
CA GLU A 61 10.73 8.03 -1.37
C GLU A 61 11.98 8.14 -2.24
N MET A 62 11.80 7.97 -3.55
CA MET A 62 12.86 8.21 -4.53
C MET A 62 13.38 9.66 -4.52
N THR A 63 12.60 10.60 -3.99
CA THR A 63 13.01 11.99 -3.73
C THR A 63 14.35 12.08 -2.98
N TYR A 64 14.68 11.14 -2.12
CA TYR A 64 15.92 11.09 -1.35
C TYR A 64 17.18 10.72 -2.15
N ALA A 65 17.02 10.18 -3.35
CA ALA A 65 18.12 10.02 -4.29
C ALA A 65 18.55 11.37 -4.88
N ASP A 66 19.69 11.41 -5.55
CA ASP A 66 20.13 12.58 -6.29
C ASP A 66 19.38 12.74 -7.63
N LYS A 67 19.54 13.91 -8.25
CA LYS A 67 18.88 14.27 -9.52
C LYS A 67 19.32 13.40 -10.70
N GLU A 68 20.51 12.85 -10.68
CA GLU A 68 21.02 11.98 -11.75
C GLU A 68 20.27 10.65 -11.73
N ASN A 69 19.97 10.16 -10.52
CA ASN A 69 19.23 8.91 -10.30
C ASN A 69 17.71 9.08 -10.23
N GLY A 70 17.17 10.27 -10.44
CA GLY A 70 15.72 10.50 -10.48
C GLY A 70 15.13 11.15 -9.23
N GLY A 71 15.96 11.40 -8.20
CA GLY A 71 15.56 12.09 -6.98
C GLY A 71 15.60 13.61 -7.08
N ALA A 72 15.52 14.30 -5.95
CA ALA A 72 15.49 15.75 -5.87
C ALA A 72 16.73 16.36 -5.16
N PHE A 73 17.52 15.56 -4.49
CA PHE A 73 18.66 16.03 -3.72
C PHE A 73 19.87 16.32 -4.61
N LYS A 74 20.81 17.11 -4.09
CA LYS A 74 22.11 17.34 -4.77
C LYS A 74 23.04 16.15 -4.59
N GLN A 75 22.92 15.44 -3.48
CA GLN A 75 23.69 14.26 -3.15
C GLN A 75 22.69 13.15 -2.79
N ASN A 76 23.00 11.95 -3.20
CA ASN A 76 22.18 10.78 -2.85
C ASN A 76 22.33 10.48 -1.35
N VAL A 77 21.22 10.51 -0.62
CA VAL A 77 21.21 10.20 0.83
C VAL A 77 20.73 8.77 1.11
N ILE A 78 20.40 8.02 0.05
CA ILE A 78 20.02 6.59 0.09
C ILE A 78 20.81 5.79 -0.95
N PRO A 79 22.16 5.89 -0.98
CA PRO A 79 22.96 5.33 -2.07
C PRO A 79 22.82 3.80 -2.19
N GLU A 80 22.74 3.08 -1.08
CA GLU A 80 22.63 1.62 -1.09
C GLU A 80 21.27 1.16 -1.64
N LEU A 81 20.17 1.84 -1.28
CA LEU A 81 18.85 1.54 -1.85
C LEU A 81 18.80 1.88 -3.34
N THR A 82 19.43 2.99 -3.73
CA THR A 82 19.55 3.38 -5.14
C THR A 82 20.31 2.32 -5.93
N GLN A 83 21.42 1.83 -5.41
CA GLN A 83 22.19 0.77 -6.05
C GLN A 83 21.38 -0.53 -6.16
N LEU A 84 20.69 -0.94 -5.09
CA LEU A 84 19.82 -2.12 -5.12
C LEU A 84 18.74 -2.02 -6.20
N ALA A 85 18.12 -0.84 -6.35
CA ALA A 85 17.11 -0.62 -7.38
C ALA A 85 17.70 -0.63 -8.80
N GLN A 86 18.94 -0.18 -8.98
CA GLN A 86 19.62 -0.18 -10.28
C GLN A 86 20.09 -1.58 -10.70
N GLU A 87 20.46 -2.42 -9.75
CA GLU A 87 21.02 -3.75 -9.98
C GLU A 87 19.97 -4.87 -9.99
N ASN A 88 18.74 -4.58 -9.57
CA ASN A 88 17.67 -5.56 -9.43
C ASN A 88 16.39 -5.05 -10.08
N GLU A 89 15.26 -5.78 -9.88
CA GLU A 89 13.96 -5.34 -10.34
C GLU A 89 13.51 -4.08 -9.58
N ASP A 90 13.15 -3.07 -10.33
CA ASP A 90 12.48 -1.85 -9.85
C ASP A 90 11.14 -1.67 -10.58
N PHE A 91 10.29 -0.79 -10.11
CA PHE A 91 8.99 -0.52 -10.71
C PHE A 91 8.92 0.82 -11.46
N SER A 92 10.07 1.29 -11.98
CA SER A 92 10.17 2.54 -12.75
C SER A 92 9.62 2.43 -14.18
N GLY A 93 9.21 1.26 -14.61
CA GLY A 93 8.63 0.98 -15.92
C GLY A 93 9.66 1.18 -17.03
N LYS A 94 9.33 2.04 -18.03
CA LYS A 94 10.22 2.34 -19.15
C LYS A 94 11.12 3.55 -18.91
N SER A 95 11.15 4.10 -17.71
CA SER A 95 12.02 5.22 -17.37
C SER A 95 13.48 4.78 -17.39
N ASN A 96 14.37 5.68 -17.80
CA ASN A 96 15.82 5.52 -17.63
C ASN A 96 16.32 6.09 -16.29
N LYS A 97 15.43 6.55 -15.44
CA LYS A 97 15.66 7.02 -14.08
C LYS A 97 14.76 6.29 -13.13
N LEU A 98 15.22 6.06 -11.93
CA LEU A 98 14.40 5.49 -10.88
C LEU A 98 13.27 6.45 -10.52
N ASN A 99 12.04 5.98 -10.52
CA ASN A 99 10.86 6.74 -10.13
C ASN A 99 9.85 5.91 -9.30
N GLY A 100 10.14 4.62 -9.14
CA GLY A 100 9.29 3.70 -8.41
C GLY A 100 7.92 3.47 -9.07
N GLY A 101 7.05 2.76 -8.37
CA GLY A 101 5.66 2.55 -8.79
C GLY A 101 4.75 3.72 -8.43
N TYR A 102 3.63 3.84 -9.11
CA TYR A 102 2.58 4.80 -8.77
C TYR A 102 1.71 4.27 -7.63
N SER A 103 1.48 5.11 -6.62
CA SER A 103 0.53 4.78 -5.55
C SER A 103 -0.91 4.81 -6.07
N MET A 104 -1.68 3.80 -5.72
CA MET A 104 -3.12 3.78 -5.96
C MET A 104 -3.87 4.51 -4.83
N PRO A 105 -5.08 5.03 -5.08
CA PRO A 105 -5.97 5.47 -4.01
C PRO A 105 -6.15 4.36 -2.96
N GLY A 106 -6.08 4.73 -1.67
CA GLY A 106 -6.17 3.77 -0.57
C GLY A 106 -4.86 3.05 -0.20
N THR A 107 -3.73 3.35 -0.90
CA THR A 107 -2.42 2.74 -0.60
C THR A 107 -1.37 3.75 -0.13
N THR A 108 -1.74 5.00 0.13
CA THR A 108 -0.81 6.09 0.45
C THR A 108 -0.55 6.29 1.94
N TRP A 109 -0.90 5.32 2.77
CA TRP A 109 -0.68 5.31 4.22
C TRP A 109 -0.27 3.91 4.67
N THR A 110 0.32 3.77 5.86
CA THR A 110 1.01 2.56 6.30
C THR A 110 0.20 1.28 6.08
N MET A 111 -0.99 1.19 6.67
CA MET A 111 -1.80 -0.02 6.54
C MET A 111 -2.33 -0.22 5.13
N GLY A 112 -2.73 0.88 4.46
CA GLY A 112 -3.16 0.82 3.06
C GLY A 112 -2.06 0.31 2.12
N ALA A 113 -0.80 0.72 2.35
CA ALA A 113 0.33 0.23 1.57
C ALA A 113 0.63 -1.25 1.85
N MET A 114 0.65 -1.66 3.13
CA MET A 114 0.84 -3.06 3.51
C MET A 114 -0.25 -3.96 2.93
N PHE A 115 -1.51 -3.56 3.09
CA PHE A 115 -2.66 -4.27 2.54
C PHE A 115 -2.57 -4.37 1.00
N GLY A 116 -2.35 -3.24 0.32
CA GLY A 116 -2.28 -3.20 -1.14
C GLY A 116 -1.16 -4.07 -1.71
N GLN A 117 0.00 -4.07 -1.09
CA GLN A 117 1.15 -4.86 -1.56
C GLN A 117 1.01 -6.36 -1.27
N THR A 118 0.27 -6.74 -0.25
CA THR A 118 0.11 -8.17 0.11
C THR A 118 -1.17 -8.79 -0.42
N SER A 119 -2.20 -7.99 -0.76
CA SER A 119 -3.48 -8.47 -1.30
C SER A 119 -3.72 -8.11 -2.78
N GLY A 120 -3.00 -7.10 -3.30
CA GLY A 120 -3.28 -6.55 -4.64
C GLY A 120 -4.52 -5.66 -4.70
N LEU A 121 -5.13 -5.32 -3.57
CA LEU A 121 -6.37 -4.53 -3.46
C LEU A 121 -6.12 -3.20 -2.75
N PRO A 122 -6.80 -2.11 -3.14
CA PRO A 122 -6.75 -0.87 -2.38
C PRO A 122 -7.55 -1.02 -1.07
N LEU A 123 -7.01 -0.49 0.02
CA LEU A 123 -7.71 -0.47 1.30
C LEU A 123 -8.65 0.74 1.36
N ASN A 124 -9.95 0.50 1.28
CA ASN A 124 -10.97 1.52 1.45
C ASN A 124 -11.62 1.36 2.83
N THR A 125 -11.25 2.21 3.76
CA THR A 125 -11.84 2.29 5.09
C THR A 125 -12.57 3.61 5.27
N SER A 126 -13.44 3.69 6.28
CA SER A 126 -14.01 4.97 6.71
C SER A 126 -12.90 5.96 7.12
N ILE A 127 -13.26 7.25 7.29
CA ILE A 127 -12.33 8.33 7.65
C ILE A 127 -11.53 7.99 8.92
N ASP A 128 -12.11 7.25 9.86
CA ASP A 128 -11.42 6.70 11.02
C ASP A 128 -10.81 5.32 10.70
N GLY A 129 -9.67 5.33 10.04
CA GLY A 129 -8.93 4.11 9.71
C GLY A 129 -8.41 3.31 10.91
N ASN A 130 -8.41 3.87 12.11
CA ASN A 130 -8.01 3.16 13.34
C ASN A 130 -9.10 2.21 13.83
N GLY A 131 -10.35 2.39 13.42
CA GLY A 131 -11.45 1.51 13.79
C GLY A 131 -11.27 0.05 13.38
N MET A 132 -10.31 -0.24 12.49
CA MET A 132 -10.02 -1.62 12.06
C MET A 132 -9.43 -2.51 13.17
N ASP A 133 -8.77 -1.95 14.17
CA ASP A 133 -8.20 -2.71 15.30
C ASP A 133 -9.27 -3.22 16.28
N THR A 134 -10.49 -2.69 16.20
CA THR A 134 -11.64 -3.08 17.04
C THR A 134 -12.54 -4.13 16.38
N GLN A 135 -12.22 -4.55 15.14
CA GLN A 135 -12.95 -5.60 14.44
C GLN A 135 -12.50 -7.00 14.91
N ASP A 136 -13.37 -7.98 14.74
CA ASP A 136 -13.04 -9.39 15.04
C ASP A 136 -12.09 -9.98 14.00
N THR A 137 -12.24 -9.57 12.74
CA THR A 137 -11.45 -10.05 11.59
C THR A 137 -11.14 -8.90 10.62
N PHE A 138 -10.10 -9.06 9.82
CA PHE A 138 -9.66 -8.09 8.84
C PHE A 138 -9.78 -8.64 7.41
N PHE A 139 -10.92 -8.38 6.75
CA PHE A 139 -11.21 -8.84 5.38
C PHE A 139 -10.98 -10.34 5.13
N PRO A 140 -11.59 -11.24 5.91
CA PRO A 140 -11.26 -12.67 5.90
C PRO A 140 -11.61 -13.38 4.57
N GLY A 141 -12.26 -12.71 3.65
CA GLY A 141 -12.63 -13.27 2.34
C GLY A 141 -11.60 -13.03 1.23
N ILE A 142 -10.47 -12.37 1.51
CA ILE A 142 -9.42 -12.16 0.52
C ILE A 142 -8.31 -13.19 0.66
N THR A 143 -7.55 -13.40 -0.41
CA THR A 143 -6.33 -14.21 -0.39
C THR A 143 -5.12 -13.29 -0.49
N THR A 144 -4.22 -13.40 0.45
CA THR A 144 -3.02 -12.56 0.54
C THR A 144 -1.75 -13.34 0.26
N LEU A 145 -0.62 -12.63 0.14
CA LEU A 145 0.70 -13.24 0.08
C LEU A 145 0.96 -14.14 1.30
N GLY A 146 0.50 -13.72 2.49
CA GLY A 146 0.62 -14.50 3.71
C GLY A 146 -0.10 -15.84 3.61
N ASP A 147 -1.36 -15.84 3.14
CA ASP A 147 -2.14 -17.06 2.97
C ASP A 147 -1.49 -18.04 1.96
N ILE A 148 -0.98 -17.49 0.85
CA ILE A 148 -0.27 -18.26 -0.17
C ILE A 148 0.96 -18.94 0.42
N LEU A 149 1.78 -18.19 1.16
CA LEU A 149 2.99 -18.71 1.79
C LEU A 149 2.68 -19.72 2.90
N GLN A 150 1.64 -19.48 3.68
CA GLN A 150 1.19 -20.40 4.71
C GLN A 150 0.75 -21.74 4.12
N ASN A 151 -0.03 -21.72 3.05
CA ASN A 151 -0.48 -22.91 2.34
C ASN A 151 0.69 -23.72 1.78
N GLU A 152 1.80 -23.05 1.46
CA GLU A 152 3.04 -23.67 1.03
C GLU A 152 3.96 -24.11 2.19
N GLY A 153 3.52 -23.94 3.44
CA GLY A 153 4.25 -24.41 4.63
C GLY A 153 5.37 -23.48 5.09
N TYR A 154 5.32 -22.19 4.72
CA TYR A 154 6.25 -21.20 5.27
C TYR A 154 5.85 -20.83 6.71
N SER A 155 6.83 -20.70 7.57
CA SER A 155 6.66 -19.99 8.84
C SER A 155 6.81 -18.49 8.61
N GLN A 156 5.90 -17.71 9.16
CA GLN A 156 5.87 -16.26 8.93
C GLN A 156 6.09 -15.50 10.25
N THR A 157 6.82 -14.42 10.20
CA THR A 157 7.06 -13.53 11.33
C THR A 157 6.94 -12.10 10.87
N LEU A 158 6.05 -11.32 11.49
CA LEU A 158 5.97 -9.88 11.31
C LEU A 158 6.78 -9.20 12.41
N LEU A 159 7.80 -8.42 12.02
CA LEU A 159 8.57 -7.58 12.90
C LEU A 159 8.20 -6.11 12.68
N ILE A 160 7.73 -5.43 13.72
CA ILE A 160 7.32 -4.03 13.68
C ILE A 160 8.05 -3.26 14.78
N GLY A 161 8.62 -2.09 14.46
CA GLY A 161 9.27 -1.19 15.41
C GLY A 161 8.31 -0.26 16.16
N SER A 162 7.00 -0.35 15.92
CA SER A 162 5.97 0.51 16.53
C SER A 162 4.80 -0.31 17.06
N GLU A 163 3.78 0.36 17.61
CA GLU A 163 2.58 -0.31 18.15
C GLU A 163 1.87 -1.13 17.04
N ALA A 164 1.77 -2.43 17.25
CA ALA A 164 1.26 -3.35 16.23
C ALA A 164 -0.26 -3.25 16.01
N THR A 165 -1.03 -2.74 16.96
CA THR A 165 -2.48 -2.59 16.87
C THR A 165 -2.90 -1.43 15.98
N PHE A 166 -2.04 -0.42 15.81
CA PHE A 166 -2.35 0.77 15.02
C PHE A 166 -2.80 0.41 13.60
N GLY A 167 -3.98 0.90 13.20
CA GLY A 167 -4.56 0.66 11.87
C GLY A 167 -4.97 -0.79 11.60
N GLY A 168 -5.07 -1.63 12.63
CA GLY A 168 -5.45 -3.04 12.50
C GLY A 168 -4.34 -3.97 12.03
N ARG A 169 -3.05 -3.53 12.02
CA ARG A 169 -1.93 -4.34 11.51
C ARG A 169 -1.83 -5.70 12.18
N LYS A 170 -1.90 -5.74 13.50
CA LYS A 170 -1.85 -6.99 14.26
C LYS A 170 -2.97 -7.95 13.87
N LEU A 171 -4.17 -7.43 13.68
CA LEU A 171 -5.32 -8.22 13.28
C LEU A 171 -5.13 -8.78 11.86
N TYR A 172 -4.79 -7.91 10.91
CA TYR A 172 -4.57 -8.29 9.52
C TYR A 172 -3.53 -9.42 9.38
N PHE A 173 -2.34 -9.23 9.93
CA PHE A 173 -1.27 -10.23 9.82
C PHE A 173 -1.44 -11.45 10.74
N LYS A 174 -2.44 -11.44 11.61
CA LYS A 174 -2.86 -12.62 12.36
C LYS A 174 -3.87 -13.45 11.58
N ASP A 175 -4.73 -12.78 10.81
CA ASP A 175 -5.77 -13.42 10.01
C ASP A 175 -5.22 -13.98 8.70
N HIS A 176 -4.14 -13.36 8.21
CA HIS A 176 -3.46 -13.64 6.95
C HIS A 176 -1.96 -13.92 7.12
#